data_d6adb6eddcad37d0e38f010bbc52af86
#
_entry.id   d6adb6eddcad37d0e38f010bbc52af86
#
_cell.length_a   1.000
_cell.length_b   1.000
_cell.length_c   1.000
_cell.angle_alpha   90.00
_cell.angle_beta   90.00
_cell.angle_gamma   90.00
#
_symmetry.space_group_name_H-M   'P 1'
#
loop_
_entity.id
_entity.type
_entity.pdbx_description
1 polymer ?
#
loop_
_entity_poly.entity_id
_entity_poly.type
_entity_poly.pdbx_seq_one_letter_code
_entity_poly.pdbx_strand_id
1 'polypeptide(L)'
;MGQFFLGFPRVYRLRPVGQREDGALSQLRIGANNRSVLVPFSKGLDYIVAPNGGGSLPIRSGDFRVETLGAASSLWARLRLMAFLKKKKYLQYDDFALFSVGPKAERKRFTAFNQDSLNIGVLADGDLVARHPELLHGWPVEADTPSQPAGGRGRAEAAVVVHIYYEDTWPDIAGALRGLTVPFDLIVTTVSSRERLIETIRRAYPRADIEVVDNRGRDIGPFMALLERGRLDPYKWVCKIHGKKSVDGGRKTYMGAMWRRRLLFDLLGAPGAAAAAIAMFERDPSIGMIGPRAFRLPNATYPEDLSWSANRRMTLEIAQRMGVPGAKFQLDFFGGTMFWVRPEALKPLRDLRLAAEMPDERGRVDGDLPHALERVLPTSVLAAGYKLADIDGDETTHASKV
;
A
#
# COMPACT_ATOMS: atom_id res chain seq x y z
N MET A 1 1.79 -27.79 22.57
CA MET A 1 0.34 -27.92 22.87
C MET A 1 0.01 -28.12 24.34
N GLY A 2 0.95 -28.35 25.25
CA GLY A 2 0.70 -28.74 26.64
C GLY A 2 0.58 -27.64 27.71
N GLN A 3 0.85 -26.37 27.37
CA GLN A 3 0.84 -25.29 28.38
C GLN A 3 -0.46 -24.46 28.46
N PHE A 4 -1.45 -24.77 27.65
CA PHE A 4 -2.70 -24.01 27.59
C PHE A 4 -3.73 -24.29 28.71
N PHE A 5 -3.49 -25.21 29.61
CA PHE A 5 -4.56 -25.76 30.45
C PHE A 5 -4.40 -25.65 31.99
N LEU A 6 -3.33 -25.08 32.51
CA LEU A 6 -3.10 -25.00 33.95
C LEU A 6 -3.07 -23.55 34.47
N GLY A 7 -4.22 -22.95 34.53
CA GLY A 7 -4.52 -21.66 35.13
C GLY A 7 -5.70 -21.05 34.40
N PHE A 8 -6.70 -20.50 35.10
CA PHE A 8 -7.80 -19.77 34.45
C PHE A 8 -7.41 -18.31 34.24
N PRO A 9 -6.62 -17.98 33.20
CA PRO A 9 -6.30 -16.59 32.93
C PRO A 9 -7.59 -15.85 32.58
N ARG A 10 -7.67 -14.62 33.01
CA ARG A 10 -8.80 -13.72 32.72
C ARG A 10 -8.95 -13.53 31.23
N VAL A 11 -10.13 -13.77 30.71
CA VAL A 11 -10.48 -13.47 29.31
C VAL A 11 -11.20 -12.14 29.28
N TYR A 12 -10.89 -11.31 28.29
CA TYR A 12 -11.45 -9.96 28.17
C TYR A 12 -12.35 -9.88 26.94
N ARG A 13 -13.47 -9.16 27.09
CA ARG A 13 -14.35 -8.76 25.99
C ARG A 13 -14.16 -7.27 25.71
N LEU A 14 -13.99 -6.93 24.46
CA LEU A 14 -13.91 -5.57 23.98
C LEU A 14 -15.21 -5.26 23.24
N ARG A 15 -16.00 -4.32 23.76
CA ARG A 15 -17.26 -3.85 23.15
C ARG A 15 -17.05 -2.50 22.50
N PRO A 16 -17.50 -2.30 21.24
CA PRO A 16 -17.39 -1.02 20.58
C PRO A 16 -18.22 0.04 21.32
N VAL A 17 -17.62 1.19 21.64
CA VAL A 17 -18.28 2.34 22.29
C VAL A 17 -18.02 3.64 21.57
N GLY A 18 -17.09 3.67 20.62
CA GLY A 18 -16.76 4.84 19.82
C GLY A 18 -17.83 5.18 18.78
N GLN A 19 -17.70 6.35 18.15
CA GLN A 19 -18.57 6.82 17.07
C GLN A 19 -17.97 6.65 15.69
N ARG A 20 -17.00 5.75 15.53
CA ARG A 20 -16.39 5.47 14.23
C ARG A 20 -17.39 4.83 13.27
N GLU A 21 -17.16 5.03 11.98
CA GLU A 21 -17.90 4.33 10.94
C GLU A 21 -17.62 2.83 10.97
N ASP A 22 -18.63 2.02 10.67
CA ASP A 22 -18.49 0.58 10.56
C ASP A 22 -17.49 0.22 9.45
N GLY A 23 -16.47 -0.55 9.83
CA GLY A 23 -15.40 -0.96 8.93
C GLY A 23 -14.14 -0.09 8.99
N ALA A 24 -14.18 1.06 9.66
CA ALA A 24 -12.96 1.80 9.97
C ALA A 24 -12.04 0.98 10.87
N LEU A 25 -10.73 1.22 10.78
CA LEU A 25 -9.77 0.54 11.65
C LEU A 25 -9.62 1.25 12.98
N SER A 26 -9.60 0.47 14.06
CA SER A 26 -9.35 0.94 15.42
C SER A 26 -8.08 0.32 15.96
N GLN A 27 -7.35 1.10 16.75
CA GLN A 27 -6.13 0.67 17.40
C GLN A 27 -6.42 0.20 18.82
N LEU A 28 -5.89 -0.98 19.16
CA LEU A 28 -5.86 -1.54 20.50
C LEU A 28 -4.40 -1.54 21.00
N ARG A 29 -4.17 -1.27 22.26
CA ARG A 29 -2.89 -1.45 22.94
C ARG A 29 -3.04 -2.60 23.93
N ILE A 30 -2.29 -3.69 23.74
CA ILE A 30 -2.46 -4.94 24.50
C ILE A 30 -1.12 -5.45 25.01
N GLY A 31 -1.11 -5.95 26.26
CA GLY A 31 0.04 -6.59 26.87
C GLY A 31 0.98 -5.65 27.61
N ALA A 32 1.93 -6.24 28.34
CA ALA A 32 2.94 -5.51 29.12
C ALA A 32 3.83 -4.63 28.22
N ASN A 33 4.12 -5.10 27.01
CA ASN A 33 4.90 -4.39 26.01
C ASN A 33 4.06 -3.36 25.21
N ASN A 34 2.82 -3.10 25.65
CA ASN A 34 1.93 -2.12 25.03
C ASN A 34 1.79 -2.32 23.49
N ARG A 35 1.75 -3.60 23.05
CA ARG A 35 1.68 -3.99 21.63
C ARG A 35 0.47 -3.36 20.97
N SER A 36 0.70 -2.73 19.83
CA SER A 36 -0.36 -2.15 19.01
C SER A 36 -1.00 -3.21 18.12
N VAL A 37 -2.31 -3.27 18.11
CA VAL A 37 -3.11 -4.20 17.30
C VAL A 37 -4.21 -3.42 16.60
N LEU A 38 -4.35 -3.61 15.31
CA LEU A 38 -5.42 -3.00 14.51
C LEU A 38 -6.57 -3.98 14.34
N VAL A 39 -7.78 -3.49 14.48
CA VAL A 39 -9.00 -4.28 14.26
C VAL A 39 -10.08 -3.44 13.57
N PRO A 40 -10.94 -4.05 12.72
CA PRO A 40 -12.10 -3.36 12.17
C PRO A 40 -13.06 -2.94 13.27
N PHE A 41 -13.47 -1.67 13.27
CA PHE A 41 -14.55 -1.19 14.12
C PHE A 41 -15.90 -1.59 13.53
N SER A 42 -16.80 -2.10 14.34
CA SER A 42 -18.21 -2.27 14.00
C SER A 42 -19.04 -2.35 15.28
N LYS A 43 -20.16 -1.62 15.32
CA LYS A 43 -21.07 -1.59 16.48
C LYS A 43 -21.65 -2.96 16.85
N GLY A 44 -21.70 -3.89 15.87
CA GLY A 44 -22.18 -5.25 16.09
C GLY A 44 -21.09 -6.28 16.38
N LEU A 45 -19.82 -5.89 16.50
CA LEU A 45 -18.70 -6.81 16.58
C LEU A 45 -17.94 -6.65 17.90
N ASP A 46 -18.06 -7.60 18.80
CA ASP A 46 -17.22 -7.70 19.98
C ASP A 46 -15.93 -8.45 19.65
N TYR A 47 -14.85 -8.09 20.32
CA TYR A 47 -13.60 -8.84 20.29
C TYR A 47 -13.35 -9.53 21.62
N ILE A 48 -12.74 -10.70 21.56
CA ILE A 48 -12.31 -11.46 22.74
C ILE A 48 -10.79 -11.55 22.72
N VAL A 49 -10.18 -11.13 23.81
CA VAL A 49 -8.74 -11.28 24.06
C VAL A 49 -8.56 -12.40 25.07
N ALA A 50 -7.89 -13.47 24.65
CA ALA A 50 -7.57 -14.62 25.48
C ALA A 50 -6.05 -14.66 25.72
N PRO A 51 -5.56 -14.34 26.93
CA PRO A 51 -4.14 -14.46 27.26
C PRO A 51 -3.62 -15.89 27.12
N ASN A 52 -2.38 -16.05 26.70
CA ASN A 52 -1.71 -17.35 26.58
C ASN A 52 -1.16 -17.88 27.90
N GLY A 53 -1.07 -17.06 28.94
CA GLY A 53 -0.54 -17.38 30.27
C GLY A 53 -1.43 -16.92 31.43
N GLY A 54 -1.02 -17.21 32.67
CA GLY A 54 -1.67 -16.69 33.89
C GLY A 54 -1.25 -15.25 34.13
N GLY A 55 -2.19 -14.37 34.44
CA GLY A 55 -1.91 -12.98 34.79
C GLY A 55 -2.91 -11.98 34.23
N SER A 56 -2.73 -10.72 34.58
CA SER A 56 -3.51 -9.61 34.08
C SER A 56 -2.86 -9.12 32.78
N LEU A 57 -3.67 -8.97 31.75
CA LEU A 57 -3.25 -8.41 30.46
C LEU A 57 -3.76 -6.96 30.37
N PRO A 58 -2.89 -5.95 30.43
CA PRO A 58 -3.29 -4.56 30.22
C PRO A 58 -3.87 -4.38 28.82
N ILE A 59 -5.05 -3.76 28.72
CA ILE A 59 -5.70 -3.46 27.45
C ILE A 59 -6.15 -1.99 27.48
N ARG A 60 -5.77 -1.21 26.47
CA ARG A 60 -6.17 0.20 26.29
C ARG A 60 -6.76 0.42 24.91
N SER A 61 -7.87 1.13 24.86
CA SER A 61 -8.51 1.56 23.61
C SER A 61 -9.42 2.75 23.86
N GLY A 62 -9.47 3.69 22.91
CA GLY A 62 -10.46 4.77 22.92
C GLY A 62 -11.81 4.34 22.32
N ASP A 63 -11.82 3.31 21.48
CA ASP A 63 -12.99 2.89 20.71
C ASP A 63 -13.73 1.68 21.32
N PHE A 64 -13.13 1.03 22.33
CA PHE A 64 -13.70 -0.16 22.96
C PHE A 64 -13.70 -0.09 24.49
N ARG A 65 -14.81 -0.52 25.08
CA ARG A 65 -14.89 -0.80 26.52
C ARG A 65 -14.33 -2.19 26.78
N VAL A 66 -13.44 -2.31 27.77
CA VAL A 66 -12.82 -3.56 28.19
C VAL A 66 -13.60 -4.16 29.36
N GLU A 67 -14.11 -5.37 29.21
CA GLU A 67 -14.83 -6.10 30.25
C GLU A 67 -14.11 -7.43 30.56
N THR A 68 -13.85 -7.71 31.81
CA THR A 68 -13.35 -9.03 32.24
C THR A 68 -14.49 -10.04 32.25
N LEU A 69 -14.33 -11.18 31.60
CA LEU A 69 -15.35 -12.23 31.59
C LEU A 69 -15.28 -13.11 32.86
N GLY A 70 -16.43 -13.46 33.39
CA GLY A 70 -16.54 -14.45 34.47
C GLY A 70 -16.10 -15.86 34.04
N ALA A 71 -15.88 -16.79 35.00
CA ALA A 71 -15.29 -18.10 34.73
C ALA A 71 -16.01 -18.92 33.64
N ALA A 72 -17.35 -19.03 33.73
CA ALA A 72 -18.13 -19.76 32.72
C ALA A 72 -18.03 -19.15 31.31
N SER A 73 -18.11 -17.82 31.22
CA SER A 73 -17.96 -17.11 29.94
C SER A 73 -16.54 -17.20 29.37
N SER A 74 -15.53 -17.22 30.23
CA SER A 74 -14.13 -17.44 29.88
C SER A 74 -13.90 -18.84 29.32
N LEU A 75 -14.47 -19.87 29.93
CA LEU A 75 -14.42 -21.24 29.42
C LEU A 75 -15.07 -21.34 28.04
N TRP A 76 -16.25 -20.75 27.87
CA TRP A 76 -16.94 -20.70 26.56
C TRP A 76 -16.15 -19.98 25.48
N ALA A 77 -15.52 -18.86 25.80
CA ALA A 77 -14.67 -18.12 24.88
C ALA A 77 -13.47 -18.97 24.42
N ARG A 78 -12.86 -19.74 25.32
CA ARG A 78 -11.74 -20.67 25.02
C ARG A 78 -12.16 -21.82 24.11
N LEU A 79 -13.31 -22.44 24.40
CA LEU A 79 -13.87 -23.50 23.55
C LEU A 79 -14.15 -22.97 22.13
N ARG A 80 -14.68 -21.74 22.00
CA ARG A 80 -14.84 -21.07 20.70
C ARG A 80 -13.52 -20.81 20.03
N LEU A 81 -12.51 -20.34 20.73
CA LEU A 81 -11.18 -20.15 20.17
C LEU A 81 -10.64 -21.45 19.57
N MET A 82 -10.76 -22.58 20.27
CA MET A 82 -10.35 -23.88 19.73
C MET A 82 -11.07 -24.24 18.43
N ALA A 83 -12.35 -23.93 18.29
CA ALA A 83 -13.09 -24.11 17.04
C ALA A 83 -12.62 -23.14 15.93
N PHE A 84 -12.15 -21.95 16.27
CA PHE A 84 -11.63 -20.97 15.31
C PHE A 84 -10.19 -21.25 14.87
N LEU A 85 -9.39 -21.93 15.69
CA LEU A 85 -8.03 -22.37 15.36
C LEU A 85 -8.03 -23.18 14.04
N LYS A 86 -8.97 -24.10 13.88
CA LYS A 86 -9.09 -24.92 12.66
C LYS A 86 -9.40 -24.11 11.38
N LYS A 87 -9.90 -22.87 11.53
CA LYS A 87 -10.39 -22.02 10.41
C LYS A 87 -9.61 -20.75 10.22
N LYS A 88 -8.47 -20.55 10.91
CA LYS A 88 -7.63 -19.33 10.86
C LYS A 88 -8.44 -18.02 11.02
N LYS A 89 -9.42 -18.00 11.96
CA LYS A 89 -10.32 -16.85 12.19
C LYS A 89 -9.98 -16.08 13.45
N TYR A 90 -8.71 -15.94 13.76
CA TYR A 90 -8.19 -15.25 14.93
C TYR A 90 -6.80 -14.70 14.63
N LEU A 91 -6.37 -13.70 15.40
CA LEU A 91 -5.00 -13.22 15.40
C LEU A 91 -4.28 -13.86 16.59
N GLN A 92 -3.10 -14.41 16.35
CA GLN A 92 -2.26 -15.02 17.38
C GLN A 92 -1.03 -14.15 17.62
N TYR A 93 -0.79 -13.83 18.86
CA TYR A 93 0.41 -13.17 19.36
C TYR A 93 1.08 -14.05 20.40
N ASP A 94 2.30 -13.72 20.82
CA ASP A 94 3.07 -14.53 21.78
C ASP A 94 2.36 -14.62 23.15
N ASP A 95 1.73 -13.52 23.57
CA ASP A 95 1.12 -13.34 24.88
C ASP A 95 -0.41 -13.46 24.89
N PHE A 96 -1.09 -13.40 23.73
CA PHE A 96 -2.54 -13.53 23.65
C PHE A 96 -3.05 -13.97 22.26
N ALA A 97 -4.30 -14.40 22.21
CA ALA A 97 -5.07 -14.57 20.99
C ALA A 97 -6.26 -13.61 20.97
N LEU A 98 -6.57 -13.06 19.79
CA LEU A 98 -7.68 -12.14 19.55
C LEU A 98 -8.63 -12.74 18.50
N PHE A 99 -9.92 -12.77 18.78
CA PHE A 99 -10.95 -13.22 17.83
C PHE A 99 -12.25 -12.43 17.99
N SER A 100 -13.09 -12.45 16.96
CA SER A 100 -14.34 -11.70 16.93
C SER A 100 -15.56 -12.53 17.31
N VAL A 101 -16.53 -11.90 17.97
CA VAL A 101 -17.83 -12.48 18.34
C VAL A 101 -18.95 -11.51 17.94
N GLY A 102 -19.95 -12.02 17.22
CA GLY A 102 -21.05 -11.20 16.74
C GLY A 102 -21.77 -11.83 15.54
N PRO A 103 -22.61 -11.08 14.82
CA PRO A 103 -23.28 -11.54 13.62
C PRO A 103 -22.32 -12.06 12.56
N LYS A 104 -22.78 -12.99 11.72
CA LYS A 104 -21.93 -13.63 10.70
C LYS A 104 -21.32 -12.63 9.72
N ALA A 105 -22.08 -11.60 9.32
CA ALA A 105 -21.63 -10.57 8.41
C ALA A 105 -20.45 -9.77 9.01
N GLU A 106 -20.57 -9.36 10.27
CA GLU A 106 -19.56 -8.58 10.97
C GLU A 106 -18.27 -9.39 11.22
N ARG A 107 -18.42 -10.65 11.62
CA ARG A 107 -17.26 -11.55 11.77
C ARG A 107 -16.49 -11.78 10.46
N LYS A 108 -17.17 -11.68 9.28
CA LYS A 108 -16.48 -11.75 8.00
C LYS A 108 -15.53 -10.58 7.79
N ARG A 109 -15.84 -9.38 8.29
CA ARG A 109 -14.94 -8.21 8.22
C ARG A 109 -13.62 -8.46 8.94
N PHE A 110 -13.68 -8.98 10.17
CA PHE A 110 -12.46 -9.34 10.90
C PHE A 110 -11.66 -10.44 10.22
N THR A 111 -12.34 -11.45 9.65
CA THR A 111 -11.66 -12.54 8.94
C THR A 111 -10.97 -12.01 7.66
N ALA A 112 -11.63 -11.13 6.92
CA ALA A 112 -11.05 -10.49 5.75
C ALA A 112 -9.85 -9.63 6.13
N PHE A 113 -9.99 -8.78 7.16
CA PHE A 113 -8.90 -7.96 7.67
C PHE A 113 -7.69 -8.80 8.12
N ASN A 114 -7.93 -9.87 8.87
CA ASN A 114 -6.86 -10.77 9.32
C ASN A 114 -6.12 -11.40 8.12
N GLN A 115 -6.85 -11.87 7.11
CA GLN A 115 -6.27 -12.44 5.91
C GLN A 115 -5.49 -11.39 5.11
N ASP A 116 -6.05 -10.19 4.95
CA ASP A 116 -5.42 -9.09 4.24
C ASP A 116 -4.16 -8.59 4.98
N SER A 117 -4.21 -8.49 6.32
CA SER A 117 -3.05 -8.12 7.13
C SER A 117 -1.91 -9.12 7.04
N LEU A 118 -2.21 -10.42 6.99
CA LEU A 118 -1.21 -11.48 6.77
C LEU A 118 -0.61 -11.38 5.36
N ASN A 119 -1.42 -11.08 4.35
CA ASN A 119 -0.96 -10.96 2.97
C ASN A 119 -0.10 -9.71 2.74
N ILE A 120 -0.31 -8.65 3.53
CA ILE A 120 0.43 -7.38 3.40
C ILE A 120 1.48 -7.22 4.50
N GLY A 121 1.73 -8.22 5.34
CA GLY A 121 2.69 -8.37 6.43
C GLY A 121 3.20 -7.09 7.15
N VAL A 122 3.53 -6.07 6.38
CA VAL A 122 4.10 -4.78 6.82
C VAL A 122 3.06 -3.85 7.46
N LEU A 123 1.79 -3.97 7.08
CA LEU A 123 0.71 -3.12 7.58
C LEU A 123 0.13 -3.60 8.93
N ALA A 124 0.58 -4.77 9.38
CA ALA A 124 0.29 -5.28 10.72
C ALA A 124 1.21 -4.68 11.79
N ASP A 125 2.21 -3.86 11.43
CA ASP A 125 3.06 -3.15 12.38
C ASP A 125 2.27 -2.01 13.04
N GLY A 126 1.75 -2.31 14.22
CA GLY A 126 0.98 -1.36 15.00
C GLY A 126 1.83 -0.20 15.56
N ASP A 127 3.13 -0.36 15.70
CA ASP A 127 4.01 0.71 16.19
C ASP A 127 4.28 1.73 15.08
N LEU A 128 4.45 1.29 13.85
CA LEU A 128 4.51 2.18 12.68
C LEU A 128 3.23 3.03 12.58
N VAL A 129 2.06 2.39 12.67
CA VAL A 129 0.77 3.10 12.61
C VAL A 129 0.56 4.05 13.80
N ALA A 130 1.13 3.75 14.96
CA ALA A 130 1.06 4.64 16.12
C ALA A 130 1.86 5.93 15.91
N ARG A 131 3.01 5.84 15.23
CA ARG A 131 3.82 7.00 14.86
C ARG A 131 3.22 7.76 13.66
N HIS A 132 2.58 7.04 12.75
CA HIS A 132 2.07 7.51 11.47
C HIS A 132 0.58 7.18 11.30
N PRO A 133 -0.32 7.90 12.00
CA PRO A 133 -1.77 7.64 11.97
C PRO A 133 -2.38 7.83 10.57
N GLU A 134 -1.73 8.58 9.68
CA GLU A 134 -2.13 8.74 8.28
C GLU A 134 -2.16 7.42 7.51
N LEU A 135 -1.34 6.45 7.88
CA LEU A 135 -1.38 5.11 7.28
C LEU A 135 -2.72 4.40 7.54
N LEU A 136 -3.35 4.70 8.68
CA LEU A 136 -4.62 4.12 9.08
C LEU A 136 -5.81 4.97 8.62
N HIS A 137 -5.75 6.28 8.87
CA HIS A 137 -6.89 7.18 8.72
C HIS A 137 -6.83 8.05 7.45
N GLY A 138 -5.73 7.99 6.69
CA GLY A 138 -5.41 8.94 5.63
C GLY A 138 -4.84 10.25 6.17
N TRP A 139 -4.30 11.05 5.28
CA TRP A 139 -3.80 12.37 5.63
C TRP A 139 -4.98 13.31 5.97
N PRO A 140 -4.78 14.25 6.91
CA PRO A 140 -5.80 15.26 7.20
C PRO A 140 -6.19 16.00 5.92
N VAL A 141 -7.51 16.17 5.70
CA VAL A 141 -8.03 16.98 4.62
C VAL A 141 -7.94 18.44 5.09
N GLU A 142 -6.89 19.13 4.70
CA GLU A 142 -6.82 20.58 4.89
C GLU A 142 -7.54 21.28 3.73
N ALA A 143 -8.43 22.19 4.05
CA ALA A 143 -9.16 22.95 3.08
C ALA A 143 -8.21 23.84 2.25
N ASP A 144 -8.31 23.73 0.94
CA ASP A 144 -7.96 24.71 -0.13
C ASP A 144 -6.65 25.54 -0.03
N THR A 145 -5.65 25.14 0.75
CA THR A 145 -4.37 25.83 0.75
C THR A 145 -3.55 25.39 -0.47
N PRO A 146 -3.10 26.30 -1.35
CA PRO A 146 -2.20 25.97 -2.44
C PRO A 146 -0.95 25.26 -1.91
N SER A 147 -0.75 24.01 -2.30
CA SER A 147 0.27 23.13 -1.71
C SER A 147 1.59 23.12 -2.47
N GLN A 148 1.69 23.86 -3.58
CA GLN A 148 2.93 23.91 -4.31
C GLN A 148 3.92 24.86 -3.63
N PRO A 149 5.14 24.41 -3.26
CA PRO A 149 6.22 25.34 -2.97
C PRO A 149 6.30 26.31 -4.15
N ALA A 150 6.44 27.59 -3.88
CA ALA A 150 6.63 28.61 -4.91
C ALA A 150 7.92 28.26 -5.69
N GLY A 151 7.81 27.29 -6.59
CA GLY A 151 8.87 26.89 -7.50
C GLY A 151 9.21 28.08 -8.38
N GLY A 152 10.49 28.34 -8.56
CA GLY A 152 10.98 29.37 -9.45
C GLY A 152 10.32 29.33 -10.84
N ARG A 153 10.48 30.36 -11.65
CA ARG A 153 9.84 30.51 -12.98
C ARG A 153 10.22 29.44 -14.02
N GLY A 154 10.99 28.40 -13.64
CA GLY A 154 11.44 27.31 -14.49
C GLY A 154 10.75 25.97 -14.20
N ARG A 155 10.99 25.00 -15.09
CA ARG A 155 10.58 23.59 -14.91
C ARG A 155 11.36 22.96 -13.76
N ALA A 156 10.70 22.14 -12.93
CA ALA A 156 11.38 21.37 -11.90
C ALA A 156 12.22 20.23 -12.52
N GLU A 157 13.26 19.79 -11.82
CA GLU A 157 14.05 18.62 -12.24
C GLU A 157 13.32 17.30 -11.97
N ALA A 158 12.36 17.30 -11.05
CA ALA A 158 11.53 16.16 -10.70
C ALA A 158 10.08 16.36 -11.17
N ALA A 159 9.42 15.27 -11.56
CA ALA A 159 7.99 15.24 -11.79
C ALA A 159 7.32 14.17 -10.92
N VAL A 160 6.09 14.45 -10.49
CA VAL A 160 5.20 13.43 -9.93
C VAL A 160 4.10 13.16 -10.94
N VAL A 161 4.06 11.93 -11.45
CA VAL A 161 3.05 11.44 -12.40
C VAL A 161 2.00 10.65 -11.63
N VAL A 162 0.77 11.12 -11.69
CA VAL A 162 -0.35 10.56 -10.93
C VAL A 162 -1.45 10.10 -11.85
N HIS A 163 -1.85 8.82 -11.78
CA HIS A 163 -3.07 8.35 -12.44
C HIS A 163 -4.21 8.24 -11.42
N ILE A 164 -5.36 8.90 -11.67
CA ILE A 164 -6.52 8.90 -10.78
C ILE A 164 -7.77 8.46 -11.55
N TYR A 165 -8.23 7.25 -11.27
CA TYR A 165 -9.52 6.75 -11.75
C TYR A 165 -10.62 6.95 -10.70
N TYR A 166 -10.32 6.73 -9.41
CA TYR A 166 -11.25 6.88 -8.28
C TYR A 166 -11.01 8.19 -7.56
N GLU A 167 -11.99 9.12 -7.62
CA GLU A 167 -11.88 10.47 -7.03
C GLU A 167 -11.63 10.44 -5.52
N ASP A 168 -12.24 9.48 -4.82
CA ASP A 168 -12.10 9.29 -3.37
C ASP A 168 -10.69 8.87 -2.92
N THR A 169 -9.78 8.66 -3.85
CA THR A 169 -8.35 8.41 -3.54
C THR A 169 -7.52 9.70 -3.53
N TRP A 170 -8.05 10.80 -4.08
CA TRP A 170 -7.35 12.08 -4.15
C TRP A 170 -6.92 12.64 -2.79
N PRO A 171 -7.73 12.59 -1.71
CA PRO A 171 -7.32 13.09 -0.41
C PRO A 171 -6.01 12.45 0.12
N ASP A 172 -5.85 11.13 -0.03
CA ASP A 172 -4.61 10.44 0.35
C ASP A 172 -3.42 10.91 -0.49
N ILE A 173 -3.62 11.07 -1.80
CA ILE A 173 -2.59 11.53 -2.73
C ILE A 173 -2.19 12.97 -2.44
N ALA A 174 -3.17 13.88 -2.32
CA ALA A 174 -2.95 15.27 -2.00
C ALA A 174 -2.22 15.45 -0.65
N GLY A 175 -2.59 14.63 0.34
CA GLY A 175 -1.93 14.60 1.63
C GLY A 175 -0.44 14.22 1.53
N ALA A 176 -0.13 13.17 0.79
CA ALA A 176 1.25 12.75 0.57
C ALA A 176 2.06 13.81 -0.22
N LEU A 177 1.44 14.44 -1.23
CA LEU A 177 2.09 15.51 -2.02
C LEU A 177 2.43 16.75 -1.18
N ARG A 178 1.64 17.07 -0.14
CA ARG A 178 1.95 18.20 0.77
C ARG A 178 3.23 17.98 1.57
N GLY A 179 3.61 16.73 1.80
CA GLY A 179 4.86 16.37 2.47
C GLY A 179 6.13 16.58 1.63
N LEU A 180 5.98 16.88 0.31
CA LEU A 180 7.12 17.10 -0.57
C LEU A 180 7.82 18.42 -0.28
N THR A 181 9.09 18.33 0.10
CA THR A 181 9.97 19.50 0.33
C THR A 181 10.82 19.85 -0.90
N VAL A 182 10.83 18.98 -1.90
CA VAL A 182 11.57 19.18 -3.16
C VAL A 182 10.66 19.80 -4.21
N PRO A 183 11.17 20.70 -5.08
CA PRO A 183 10.41 21.23 -6.20
C PRO A 183 10.02 20.13 -7.19
N PHE A 184 8.77 20.12 -7.63
CA PHE A 184 8.27 19.14 -8.60
C PHE A 184 7.21 19.73 -9.53
N ASP A 185 7.11 19.19 -10.73
CA ASP A 185 5.98 19.40 -11.61
C ASP A 185 4.97 18.25 -11.43
N LEU A 186 3.69 18.59 -11.38
CA LEU A 186 2.62 17.60 -11.23
C LEU A 186 1.98 17.29 -12.57
N ILE A 187 2.04 16.04 -12.99
CA ILE A 187 1.39 15.53 -14.22
C ILE A 187 0.30 14.57 -13.77
N VAL A 188 -0.95 14.86 -14.09
CA VAL A 188 -2.10 14.04 -13.71
C VAL A 188 -2.77 13.47 -14.94
N THR A 189 -3.03 12.16 -14.93
CA THR A 189 -3.89 11.51 -15.92
C THR A 189 -5.17 11.04 -15.26
N THR A 190 -6.31 11.30 -15.88
CA THR A 190 -7.63 10.87 -15.39
C THR A 190 -8.58 10.65 -16.56
N VAL A 191 -9.78 10.11 -16.28
CA VAL A 191 -10.78 9.87 -17.32
C VAL A 191 -11.78 11.05 -17.44
N SER A 192 -12.45 11.18 -18.58
CA SER A 192 -13.30 12.33 -18.92
C SER A 192 -14.44 12.60 -17.92
N SER A 193 -14.95 11.58 -17.22
CA SER A 193 -16.05 11.71 -16.26
C SER A 193 -15.66 12.31 -14.89
N ARG A 194 -14.48 12.94 -14.76
CA ARG A 194 -13.90 13.41 -13.48
C ARG A 194 -13.73 14.92 -13.40
N GLU A 195 -14.68 15.69 -13.90
CA GLU A 195 -14.61 17.16 -13.94
C GLU A 195 -14.40 17.79 -12.57
N ARG A 196 -15.12 17.34 -11.54
CA ARG A 196 -14.97 17.86 -10.16
C ARG A 196 -13.58 17.61 -9.59
N LEU A 197 -13.03 16.44 -9.88
CA LEU A 197 -11.65 16.11 -9.49
C LEU A 197 -10.66 17.06 -10.18
N ILE A 198 -10.81 17.28 -11.49
CA ILE A 198 -9.95 18.17 -12.28
C ILE A 198 -9.98 19.59 -11.69
N GLU A 199 -11.17 20.12 -11.35
CA GLU A 199 -11.31 21.43 -10.71
C GLU A 199 -10.63 21.48 -9.35
N THR A 200 -10.80 20.43 -8.53
CA THR A 200 -10.16 20.32 -7.22
C THR A 200 -8.64 20.31 -7.33
N ILE A 201 -8.10 19.56 -8.28
CA ILE A 201 -6.65 19.49 -8.53
C ILE A 201 -6.13 20.86 -9.01
N ARG A 202 -6.79 21.50 -9.96
CA ARG A 202 -6.39 22.83 -10.47
C ARG A 202 -6.39 23.91 -9.39
N ARG A 203 -7.32 23.83 -8.44
CA ARG A 203 -7.38 24.77 -7.31
C ARG A 203 -6.16 24.57 -6.39
N ALA A 204 -5.83 23.33 -6.04
CA ALA A 204 -4.71 23.02 -5.17
C ALA A 204 -3.33 23.13 -5.87
N TYR A 205 -3.28 22.81 -7.17
CA TYR A 205 -2.09 22.81 -7.99
C TYR A 205 -2.36 23.54 -9.33
N PRO A 206 -2.33 24.88 -9.38
CA PRO A 206 -2.70 25.65 -10.57
C PRO A 206 -1.82 25.38 -11.80
N ARG A 207 -0.61 24.87 -11.59
CA ARG A 207 0.34 24.53 -12.68
C ARG A 207 0.35 23.04 -13.03
N ALA A 208 -0.56 22.25 -12.46
CA ALA A 208 -0.66 20.84 -12.79
C ALA A 208 -0.99 20.65 -14.27
N ASP A 209 -0.22 19.78 -14.93
CA ASP A 209 -0.50 19.32 -16.29
C ASP A 209 -1.49 18.16 -16.21
N ILE A 210 -2.76 18.41 -16.57
CA ILE A 210 -3.84 17.44 -16.45
C ILE A 210 -4.24 16.94 -17.83
N GLU A 211 -4.08 15.65 -18.06
CA GLU A 211 -4.43 14.98 -19.31
C GLU A 211 -5.61 14.03 -19.08
N VAL A 212 -6.67 14.20 -19.87
CA VAL A 212 -7.81 13.29 -19.91
C VAL A 212 -7.50 12.16 -20.88
N VAL A 213 -7.60 10.91 -20.41
CA VAL A 213 -7.24 9.71 -21.15
C VAL A 213 -8.38 8.70 -21.18
N ASP A 214 -8.34 7.77 -22.12
CA ASP A 214 -9.24 6.63 -22.16
C ASP A 214 -8.93 5.66 -21.00
N ASN A 215 -9.94 4.93 -20.52
CA ASN A 215 -9.77 3.93 -19.47
C ASN A 215 -9.16 2.63 -20.04
N ARG A 216 -7.90 2.68 -20.42
CA ARG A 216 -7.15 1.57 -21.02
C ARG A 216 -5.84 1.32 -20.29
N GLY A 217 -5.57 0.04 -19.98
CA GLY A 217 -4.32 -0.34 -19.36
C GLY A 217 -4.14 0.16 -17.90
N ARG A 218 -5.23 0.50 -17.21
CA ARG A 218 -5.24 0.96 -15.81
C ARG A 218 -4.33 2.19 -15.60
N ASP A 219 -3.49 2.15 -14.56
CA ASP A 219 -2.49 3.18 -14.25
C ASP A 219 -1.22 3.06 -15.10
N ILE A 220 -0.96 1.88 -15.66
CA ILE A 220 0.23 1.61 -16.48
C ILE A 220 0.05 2.14 -17.90
N GLY A 221 -1.12 1.98 -18.51
CA GLY A 221 -1.40 2.46 -19.86
C GLY A 221 -1.15 3.97 -20.03
N PRO A 222 -1.75 4.84 -19.22
CA PRO A 222 -1.48 6.27 -19.24
C PRO A 222 -0.01 6.63 -19.00
N PHE A 223 0.68 5.94 -18.08
CA PHE A 223 2.10 6.16 -17.83
C PHE A 223 2.95 5.81 -19.06
N MET A 224 2.70 4.64 -19.68
CA MET A 224 3.38 4.24 -20.91
C MET A 224 3.14 5.23 -22.05
N ALA A 225 1.93 5.74 -22.19
CA ALA A 225 1.61 6.75 -23.20
C ALA A 225 2.40 8.06 -22.99
N LEU A 226 2.55 8.52 -21.74
CA LEU A 226 3.40 9.67 -21.42
C LEU A 226 4.88 9.39 -21.73
N LEU A 227 5.38 8.22 -21.34
CA LEU A 227 6.75 7.80 -21.57
C LEU A 227 7.08 7.72 -23.08
N GLU A 228 6.22 7.07 -23.87
CA GLU A 228 6.41 6.87 -25.30
C GLU A 228 6.32 8.15 -26.12
N ARG A 229 5.56 9.14 -25.64
CA ARG A 229 5.48 10.49 -26.26
C ARG A 229 6.61 11.42 -25.83
N GLY A 230 7.55 10.97 -25.00
CA GLY A 230 8.67 11.76 -24.51
C GLY A 230 8.27 12.86 -23.52
N ARG A 231 7.05 12.78 -22.92
CA ARG A 231 6.58 13.79 -21.95
C ARG A 231 7.42 13.81 -20.67
N LEU A 232 8.11 12.69 -20.39
CA LEU A 232 8.93 12.52 -19.19
C LEU A 232 10.42 12.85 -19.44
N ASP A 233 10.87 12.97 -20.68
CA ASP A 233 12.28 13.22 -21.05
C ASP A 233 12.89 14.49 -20.42
N PRO A 234 12.12 15.57 -20.18
CA PRO A 234 12.68 16.78 -19.57
C PRO A 234 13.06 16.66 -18.09
N TYR A 235 12.68 15.58 -17.42
CA TYR A 235 12.88 15.41 -15.98
C TYR A 235 14.05 14.46 -15.71
N LYS A 236 14.84 14.78 -14.68
CA LYS A 236 15.89 13.88 -14.20
C LYS A 236 15.28 12.70 -13.41
N TRP A 237 14.22 12.97 -12.67
CA TRP A 237 13.55 11.99 -11.82
C TRP A 237 12.03 12.08 -11.95
N VAL A 238 11.39 10.94 -12.02
CA VAL A 238 9.94 10.83 -12.09
C VAL A 238 9.44 9.91 -10.99
N CYS A 239 8.52 10.41 -10.15
CA CYS A 239 7.77 9.58 -9.22
C CYS A 239 6.43 9.18 -9.86
N LYS A 240 6.25 7.89 -10.13
CA LYS A 240 4.97 7.34 -10.60
C LYS A 240 4.14 6.87 -9.41
N ILE A 241 2.95 7.42 -9.26
CA ILE A 241 1.95 6.99 -8.26
C ILE A 241 0.55 6.90 -8.88
N HIS A 242 -0.37 6.27 -8.16
CA HIS A 242 -1.76 6.20 -8.64
C HIS A 242 -2.79 5.97 -7.52
N GLY A 243 -4.06 6.22 -7.82
CA GLY A 243 -5.21 5.99 -6.94
C GLY A 243 -5.58 4.51 -6.83
N LYS A 244 -4.71 3.68 -6.21
CA LYS A 244 -4.99 2.26 -5.99
C LYS A 244 -6.21 2.06 -5.09
N LYS A 245 -7.19 1.29 -5.58
CA LYS A 245 -8.38 0.90 -4.81
C LYS A 245 -8.70 -0.57 -5.06
N SER A 246 -9.06 -1.32 -4.02
CA SER A 246 -9.59 -2.67 -4.16
C SER A 246 -11.11 -2.59 -4.20
N VAL A 247 -11.72 -3.06 -5.29
CA VAL A 247 -13.18 -2.97 -5.57
C VAL A 247 -13.91 -4.26 -5.23
N ASP A 248 -13.22 -5.26 -4.68
CA ASP A 248 -13.84 -6.53 -4.29
C ASP A 248 -14.77 -6.33 -3.11
N GLY A 249 -16.09 -6.36 -3.38
CA GLY A 249 -17.16 -6.17 -2.40
C GLY A 249 -17.05 -7.05 -1.15
N GLY A 250 -16.14 -6.75 -0.24
CA GLY A 250 -16.01 -7.27 1.10
C GLY A 250 -14.84 -8.20 1.39
N ARG A 251 -14.05 -8.66 0.42
CA ARG A 251 -12.89 -9.54 0.69
C ARG A 251 -11.55 -8.79 0.86
N LYS A 252 -11.40 -7.62 0.22
CA LYS A 252 -10.16 -6.83 0.22
C LYS A 252 -10.42 -5.36 0.58
N THR A 253 -11.43 -5.10 1.43
CA THR A 253 -11.88 -3.74 1.77
C THR A 253 -10.75 -2.90 2.38
N TYR A 254 -9.91 -3.51 3.21
CA TYR A 254 -8.83 -2.80 3.91
C TYR A 254 -7.55 -2.76 3.10
N MET A 255 -7.27 -3.77 2.30
CA MET A 255 -6.01 -3.95 1.59
C MET A 255 -5.69 -2.78 0.67
N GLY A 256 -6.66 -2.33 -0.14
CA GLY A 256 -6.42 -1.30 -1.14
C GLY A 256 -6.03 0.05 -0.55
N ALA A 257 -6.74 0.51 0.49
CA ALA A 257 -6.46 1.79 1.14
C ALA A 257 -5.13 1.75 1.91
N MET A 258 -4.93 0.73 2.74
CA MET A 258 -3.70 0.58 3.53
C MET A 258 -2.47 0.41 2.62
N TRP A 259 -2.58 -0.40 1.58
CA TRP A 259 -1.52 -0.59 0.60
C TRP A 259 -1.17 0.73 -0.10
N ARG A 260 -2.18 1.44 -0.63
CA ARG A 260 -1.98 2.75 -1.25
C ARG A 260 -1.28 3.72 -0.29
N ARG A 261 -1.77 3.86 0.94
CA ARG A 261 -1.21 4.77 1.93
C ARG A 261 0.23 4.43 2.28
N ARG A 262 0.56 3.15 2.44
CA ARG A 262 1.93 2.73 2.68
C ARG A 262 2.85 3.05 1.50
N LEU A 263 2.43 2.78 0.27
CA LEU A 263 3.19 3.14 -0.93
C LEU A 263 3.43 4.65 -1.03
N LEU A 264 2.37 5.44 -0.81
CA LEU A 264 2.47 6.89 -0.80
C LEU A 264 3.38 7.40 0.32
N PHE A 265 3.28 6.82 1.51
CA PHE A 265 4.11 7.15 2.66
C PHE A 265 5.59 6.91 2.36
N ASP A 266 5.96 5.73 1.90
CA ASP A 266 7.35 5.36 1.64
C ASP A 266 8.00 6.22 0.54
N LEU A 267 7.23 6.65 -0.47
CA LEU A 267 7.77 7.38 -1.62
C LEU A 267 7.73 8.90 -1.47
N LEU A 268 6.72 9.44 -0.77
CA LEU A 268 6.41 10.88 -0.78
C LEU A 268 6.01 11.43 0.60
N GLY A 269 5.12 10.71 1.31
CA GLY A 269 4.39 11.25 2.44
C GLY A 269 5.15 11.22 3.77
N ALA A 270 6.14 10.36 3.92
CA ALA A 270 7.02 10.39 5.09
C ALA A 270 7.91 11.63 5.04
N PRO A 271 8.18 12.27 6.18
CA PRO A 271 9.05 13.45 6.22
C PRO A 271 10.41 13.17 5.56
N GLY A 272 10.72 13.89 4.48
CA GLY A 272 11.98 13.76 3.76
C GLY A 272 12.10 12.58 2.79
N ALA A 273 11.08 11.73 2.62
CA ALA A 273 11.14 10.54 1.75
C ALA A 273 11.55 10.88 0.30
N ALA A 274 10.91 11.88 -0.31
CA ALA A 274 11.25 12.30 -1.68
C ALA A 274 12.69 12.86 -1.77
N ALA A 275 13.11 13.66 -0.81
CA ALA A 275 14.48 14.19 -0.75
C ALA A 275 15.50 13.06 -0.59
N ALA A 276 15.20 12.05 0.24
CA ALA A 276 16.04 10.87 0.41
C ALA A 276 16.17 10.06 -0.89
N ALA A 277 15.06 9.85 -1.62
CA ALA A 277 15.08 9.17 -2.91
C ALA A 277 15.94 9.91 -3.94
N ILE A 278 15.79 11.24 -4.04
CA ILE A 278 16.61 12.07 -4.94
C ILE A 278 18.09 12.01 -4.54
N ALA A 279 18.39 12.14 -3.26
CA ALA A 279 19.77 12.03 -2.76
C ALA A 279 20.42 10.66 -3.05
N MET A 280 19.62 9.58 -3.06
CA MET A 280 20.09 8.25 -3.48
C MET A 280 20.50 8.25 -4.96
N PHE A 281 19.68 8.82 -5.85
CA PHE A 281 20.02 8.95 -7.28
C PHE A 281 21.26 9.81 -7.50
N GLU A 282 21.42 10.91 -6.76
CA GLU A 282 22.57 11.81 -6.89
C GLU A 282 23.85 11.15 -6.42
N ARG A 283 23.79 10.41 -5.31
CA ARG A 283 24.94 9.72 -4.73
C ARG A 283 25.40 8.53 -5.57
N ASP A 284 24.47 7.78 -6.18
CA ASP A 284 24.77 6.65 -7.05
C ASP A 284 24.06 6.79 -8.40
N PRO A 285 24.76 7.34 -9.43
CA PRO A 285 24.19 7.48 -10.77
C PRO A 285 23.82 6.16 -11.45
N SER A 286 24.27 5.02 -10.94
CA SER A 286 23.89 3.70 -11.46
C SER A 286 22.50 3.25 -11.02
N ILE A 287 21.86 3.92 -10.05
CA ILE A 287 20.47 3.64 -9.67
C ILE A 287 19.54 4.23 -10.74
N GLY A 288 18.70 3.36 -11.33
CA GLY A 288 17.70 3.77 -12.32
C GLY A 288 16.27 3.82 -11.76
N MET A 289 15.97 3.01 -10.73
CA MET A 289 14.64 2.97 -10.11
C MET A 289 14.75 2.73 -8.60
N ILE A 290 13.88 3.40 -7.84
CA ILE A 290 13.75 3.26 -6.38
C ILE A 290 12.28 3.01 -6.06
N GLY A 291 11.98 1.91 -5.38
CA GLY A 291 10.61 1.58 -4.96
C GLY A 291 10.49 1.29 -3.47
N PRO A 292 9.27 1.10 -2.95
CA PRO A 292 9.06 0.80 -1.56
C PRO A 292 9.62 -0.58 -1.18
N ARG A 293 10.50 -0.64 -0.19
CA ARG A 293 11.14 -1.88 0.30
C ARG A 293 10.11 -2.95 0.67
N ALA A 294 9.07 -2.55 1.39
CA ALA A 294 8.02 -3.42 1.84
C ALA A 294 7.30 -4.17 0.71
N PHE A 295 7.28 -3.60 -0.49
CA PHE A 295 6.59 -4.13 -1.66
C PHE A 295 7.54 -4.55 -2.79
N ARG A 296 8.84 -4.69 -2.52
CA ARG A 296 9.78 -5.31 -3.45
C ARG A 296 9.57 -6.82 -3.44
N LEU A 297 9.17 -7.37 -4.58
CA LEU A 297 8.70 -8.75 -4.74
C LEU A 297 9.57 -9.51 -5.75
N PRO A 298 9.78 -10.82 -5.56
CA PRO A 298 9.31 -11.66 -4.44
C PRO A 298 9.99 -11.32 -3.10
N ASN A 299 9.32 -11.61 -2.00
CA ASN A 299 9.86 -11.48 -0.65
C ASN A 299 9.35 -12.61 0.25
N ALA A 300 9.66 -12.60 1.55
CA ALA A 300 9.26 -13.65 2.49
C ALA A 300 7.74 -13.83 2.62
N THR A 301 6.96 -12.75 2.44
CA THR A 301 5.50 -12.77 2.52
C THR A 301 4.86 -13.20 1.21
N TYR A 302 5.45 -12.81 0.09
CA TYR A 302 5.04 -13.14 -1.28
C TYR A 302 6.17 -13.86 -2.00
N PRO A 303 6.23 -15.20 -1.90
CA PRO A 303 7.25 -16.00 -2.57
C PRO A 303 7.10 -15.97 -4.09
N GLU A 304 8.09 -16.42 -4.80
CA GLU A 304 8.20 -16.29 -6.25
C GLU A 304 6.98 -16.83 -7.01
N ASP A 305 6.48 -18.01 -6.65
CA ASP A 305 5.31 -18.61 -7.31
C ASP A 305 4.06 -17.72 -7.26
N LEU A 306 3.80 -17.09 -6.10
CA LEU A 306 2.68 -16.16 -5.94
C LEU A 306 2.95 -14.83 -6.66
N SER A 307 4.20 -14.40 -6.73
CA SER A 307 4.59 -13.16 -7.39
C SER A 307 4.45 -13.25 -8.92
N TRP A 308 4.66 -14.41 -9.52
CA TRP A 308 4.38 -14.64 -10.94
C TRP A 308 2.88 -14.56 -11.26
N SER A 309 2.04 -15.18 -10.45
CA SER A 309 0.61 -15.32 -10.74
C SER A 309 0.38 -15.82 -12.19
N ALA A 310 -0.59 -15.30 -12.93
CA ALA A 310 -0.86 -15.70 -14.32
C ALA A 310 0.02 -14.99 -15.38
N ASN A 311 1.04 -14.22 -14.97
CA ASN A 311 1.72 -13.28 -15.88
C ASN A 311 3.03 -13.80 -16.47
N ARG A 312 3.54 -14.95 -16.02
CA ARG A 312 4.89 -15.42 -16.35
C ARG A 312 5.19 -15.43 -17.86
N ARG A 313 4.31 -16.03 -18.67
CA ARG A 313 4.51 -16.13 -20.11
C ARG A 313 4.64 -14.75 -20.76
N MET A 314 3.68 -13.88 -20.57
CA MET A 314 3.66 -12.54 -21.17
C MET A 314 4.83 -11.68 -20.68
N THR A 315 5.17 -11.75 -19.38
CA THR A 315 6.34 -11.07 -18.81
C THR A 315 7.63 -11.46 -19.52
N LEU A 316 7.85 -12.76 -19.72
CA LEU A 316 9.07 -13.26 -20.39
C LEU A 316 9.08 -12.91 -21.88
N GLU A 317 7.94 -12.92 -22.56
CA GLU A 317 7.81 -12.50 -23.96
C GLU A 317 8.19 -11.02 -24.12
N ILE A 318 7.73 -10.12 -23.24
CA ILE A 318 8.08 -8.70 -23.27
C ILE A 318 9.57 -8.51 -22.93
N ALA A 319 10.07 -9.20 -21.92
CA ALA A 319 11.49 -9.14 -21.55
C ALA A 319 12.39 -9.56 -22.72
N GLN A 320 12.02 -10.62 -23.46
CA GLN A 320 12.75 -11.05 -24.65
C GLN A 320 12.76 -9.98 -25.74
N ARG A 321 11.64 -9.25 -25.95
CA ARG A 321 11.56 -8.12 -26.90
C ARG A 321 12.50 -6.98 -26.50
N MET A 322 12.81 -6.81 -25.22
CA MET A 322 13.82 -5.86 -24.71
C MET A 322 15.27 -6.40 -24.77
N GLY A 323 15.50 -7.60 -25.32
CA GLY A 323 16.81 -8.23 -25.37
C GLY A 323 17.22 -8.96 -24.09
N VAL A 324 16.30 -9.24 -23.18
CA VAL A 324 16.54 -10.02 -21.94
C VAL A 324 16.02 -11.44 -22.15
N PRO A 325 16.90 -12.43 -22.42
CA PRO A 325 16.48 -13.83 -22.58
C PRO A 325 15.88 -14.37 -21.27
N GLY A 326 14.90 -15.26 -21.37
CA GLY A 326 14.25 -15.87 -20.21
C GLY A 326 15.20 -16.52 -19.20
N ALA A 327 16.31 -17.09 -19.68
CA ALA A 327 17.36 -17.68 -18.81
C ALA A 327 18.13 -16.64 -17.98
N LYS A 328 18.08 -15.35 -18.36
CA LYS A 328 18.72 -14.23 -17.64
C LYS A 328 17.70 -13.37 -16.90
N PHE A 329 16.42 -13.67 -17.04
CA PHE A 329 15.37 -12.91 -16.38
C PHE A 329 15.35 -13.20 -14.89
N GLN A 330 15.33 -12.15 -14.08
CA GLN A 330 15.13 -12.21 -12.64
C GLN A 330 13.82 -11.48 -12.30
N LEU A 331 12.95 -12.17 -11.56
CA LEU A 331 11.72 -11.55 -11.06
C LEU A 331 12.05 -10.68 -9.84
N ASP A 332 12.10 -9.39 -10.05
CA ASP A 332 12.34 -8.39 -9.00
C ASP A 332 11.55 -7.13 -9.38
N PHE A 333 10.48 -6.83 -8.67
CA PHE A 333 9.58 -5.72 -9.01
C PHE A 333 8.91 -5.12 -7.78
N PHE A 334 8.32 -3.94 -7.94
CA PHE A 334 7.61 -3.24 -6.88
C PHE A 334 6.09 -3.43 -7.05
N GLY A 335 5.50 -4.25 -6.18
CA GLY A 335 4.06 -4.53 -6.20
C GLY A 335 3.24 -3.26 -5.96
N GLY A 336 2.30 -2.99 -6.89
CA GLY A 336 1.50 -1.77 -6.89
C GLY A 336 2.03 -0.67 -7.81
N THR A 337 3.11 -0.91 -8.55
CA THR A 337 3.63 -0.02 -9.63
C THR A 337 3.79 1.45 -9.25
N MET A 338 4.22 1.71 -8.01
CA MET A 338 4.60 3.04 -7.54
C MET A 338 6.09 3.08 -7.22
N PHE A 339 6.81 4.05 -7.79
CA PHE A 339 8.27 4.12 -7.69
C PHE A 339 8.79 5.48 -8.16
N TRP A 340 10.03 5.79 -7.81
CA TRP A 340 10.86 6.81 -8.42
C TRP A 340 11.71 6.18 -9.53
N VAL A 341 11.92 6.87 -10.66
CA VAL A 341 12.68 6.34 -11.80
C VAL A 341 13.37 7.45 -12.57
N ARG A 342 14.54 7.15 -13.17
CA ARG A 342 15.11 7.94 -14.27
C ARG A 342 14.38 7.59 -15.56
N PRO A 343 13.79 8.54 -16.28
CA PRO A 343 13.07 8.24 -17.53
C PRO A 343 13.91 7.47 -18.56
N GLU A 344 15.19 7.80 -18.67
CA GLU A 344 16.12 7.12 -19.59
C GLU A 344 16.33 5.63 -19.26
N ALA A 345 16.18 5.23 -18.00
CA ALA A 345 16.27 3.83 -17.59
C ALA A 345 15.10 2.97 -18.12
N LEU A 346 14.01 3.61 -18.55
CA LEU A 346 12.86 2.95 -19.15
C LEU A 346 12.93 2.90 -20.69
N LYS A 347 14.04 3.34 -21.30
CA LYS A 347 14.20 3.37 -22.76
C LYS A 347 13.97 2.01 -23.43
N PRO A 348 14.50 0.86 -22.93
CA PRO A 348 14.24 -0.44 -23.55
C PRO A 348 12.74 -0.77 -23.63
N LEU A 349 11.96 -0.43 -22.62
CA LEU A 349 10.51 -0.66 -22.61
C LEU A 349 9.77 0.37 -23.49
N ARG A 350 10.18 1.64 -23.44
CA ARG A 350 9.62 2.72 -24.27
C ARG A 350 9.70 2.41 -25.77
N ASP A 351 10.81 1.85 -26.20
CA ASP A 351 11.07 1.56 -27.62
C ASP A 351 10.16 0.44 -28.17
N LEU A 352 9.54 -0.36 -27.29
CA LEU A 352 8.57 -1.40 -27.68
C LEU A 352 7.19 -0.84 -28.10
N ARG A 353 6.87 0.41 -27.75
CA ARG A 353 5.62 1.10 -28.13
C ARG A 353 4.33 0.36 -27.71
N LEU A 354 4.29 -0.13 -26.48
CA LEU A 354 3.19 -0.96 -25.95
C LEU A 354 1.93 -0.17 -25.54
N ALA A 355 1.97 1.16 -25.49
CA ALA A 355 0.80 1.96 -25.11
C ALA A 355 -0.41 1.73 -26.03
N ALA A 356 -0.17 1.50 -27.33
CA ALA A 356 -1.23 1.19 -28.29
C ALA A 356 -1.82 -0.21 -28.12
N GLU A 357 -1.07 -1.14 -27.51
CA GLU A 357 -1.50 -2.52 -27.26
C GLU A 357 -2.32 -2.67 -25.96
N MET A 358 -2.49 -1.57 -25.16
CA MET A 358 -3.21 -1.63 -23.89
C MET A 358 -4.66 -2.04 -24.09
N PRO A 359 -5.15 -3.03 -23.35
CA PRO A 359 -6.54 -3.45 -23.44
C PRO A 359 -7.47 -2.42 -22.77
N ASP A 360 -8.72 -2.38 -23.21
CA ASP A 360 -9.79 -1.71 -22.49
C ASP A 360 -9.96 -2.37 -21.11
N GLU A 361 -10.29 -1.57 -20.08
CA GLU A 361 -10.52 -2.10 -18.75
C GLU A 361 -11.78 -2.98 -18.71
N ARG A 362 -11.60 -4.24 -18.42
CA ARG A 362 -12.69 -5.26 -18.34
C ARG A 362 -12.82 -5.87 -16.96
N GLY A 363 -12.21 -5.29 -15.93
CA GLY A 363 -12.24 -5.80 -14.55
C GLY A 363 -11.48 -7.11 -14.34
N ARG A 364 -10.54 -7.49 -15.23
CA ARG A 364 -9.70 -8.67 -15.01
C ARG A 364 -8.82 -8.45 -13.79
N VAL A 365 -8.73 -9.44 -12.94
CA VAL A 365 -7.91 -9.33 -11.71
C VAL A 365 -6.43 -9.56 -12.01
N ASP A 366 -6.10 -10.32 -13.07
CA ASP A 366 -4.72 -10.71 -13.40
C ASP A 366 -4.62 -11.27 -14.84
N GLY A 367 -3.40 -11.45 -15.36
CA GLY A 367 -3.11 -12.16 -16.60
C GLY A 367 -3.27 -11.33 -17.88
N ASP A 368 -3.25 -10.01 -17.82
CA ASP A 368 -3.24 -9.12 -18.98
C ASP A 368 -1.99 -8.23 -19.05
N LEU A 369 -1.85 -7.46 -20.13
CA LEU A 369 -0.66 -6.66 -20.41
C LEU A 369 -0.24 -5.73 -19.27
N PRO A 370 -1.13 -4.96 -18.61
CA PRO A 370 -0.75 -4.14 -17.47
C PRO A 370 -0.12 -4.94 -16.32
N HIS A 371 -0.64 -6.12 -16.00
CA HIS A 371 -0.07 -6.95 -14.94
C HIS A 371 1.31 -7.54 -15.30
N ALA A 372 1.53 -7.88 -16.57
CA ALA A 372 2.85 -8.29 -17.03
C ALA A 372 3.84 -7.12 -16.98
N LEU A 373 3.41 -5.91 -17.37
CA LEU A 373 4.23 -4.71 -17.34
C LEU A 373 4.63 -4.28 -15.93
N GLU A 374 3.80 -4.50 -14.91
CA GLU A 374 4.20 -4.32 -13.50
C GLU A 374 5.51 -5.04 -13.18
N ARG A 375 5.67 -6.26 -13.71
CA ARG A 375 6.86 -7.11 -13.49
C ARG A 375 8.04 -6.76 -14.39
N VAL A 376 7.75 -6.17 -15.56
CA VAL A 376 8.75 -5.87 -16.59
C VAL A 376 9.36 -4.47 -16.44
N LEU A 377 8.65 -3.53 -15.82
CA LEU A 377 9.16 -2.17 -15.61
C LEU A 377 10.57 -2.14 -14.99
N PRO A 378 10.85 -2.88 -13.89
CA PRO A 378 12.21 -2.94 -13.35
C PRO A 378 13.20 -3.68 -14.25
N THR A 379 12.74 -4.68 -15.01
CA THR A 379 13.59 -5.37 -15.99
C THR A 379 14.11 -4.42 -17.08
N SER A 380 13.28 -3.44 -17.49
CA SER A 380 13.74 -2.37 -18.41
C SER A 380 14.91 -1.58 -17.84
N VAL A 381 14.86 -1.26 -16.55
CA VAL A 381 15.94 -0.55 -15.84
C VAL A 381 17.23 -1.35 -15.85
N LEU A 382 17.14 -2.65 -15.55
CA LEU A 382 18.29 -3.57 -15.60
C LEU A 382 18.83 -3.73 -17.03
N ALA A 383 17.95 -3.83 -18.02
CA ALA A 383 18.33 -3.92 -19.44
C ALA A 383 19.03 -2.64 -19.96
N ALA A 384 18.69 -1.48 -19.38
CA ALA A 384 19.36 -0.21 -19.68
C ALA A 384 20.73 -0.06 -18.94
N GLY A 385 21.15 -1.05 -18.16
CA GLY A 385 22.42 -1.05 -17.42
C GLY A 385 22.38 -0.37 -16.05
N TYR A 386 21.18 -0.01 -15.56
CA TYR A 386 20.98 0.57 -14.24
C TYR A 386 20.68 -0.51 -13.18
N LYS A 387 20.64 -0.08 -11.91
CA LYS A 387 20.30 -0.89 -10.74
C LYS A 387 18.94 -0.49 -10.17
N LEU A 388 18.35 -1.42 -9.43
CA LEU A 388 17.19 -1.16 -8.58
C LEU A 388 17.67 -0.88 -7.15
N ALA A 389 17.01 0.06 -6.48
CA ALA A 389 17.15 0.30 -5.05
C ALA A 389 15.77 0.36 -4.40
N ASP A 390 15.71 0.29 -3.08
CA ASP A 390 14.46 0.41 -2.34
C ASP A 390 14.58 1.40 -1.18
N ILE A 391 13.45 1.95 -0.76
CA ILE A 391 13.32 2.94 0.31
C ILE A 391 12.22 2.53 1.27
N ASP A 392 12.38 2.88 2.54
CA ASP A 392 11.38 2.75 3.59
C ASP A 392 11.12 4.13 4.20
N GLY A 393 9.87 4.56 4.23
CA GLY A 393 9.49 5.86 4.76
C GLY A 393 9.74 6.02 6.26
N ASP A 394 9.75 4.93 7.02
CA ASP A 394 10.09 4.96 8.44
C ASP A 394 11.60 5.07 8.71
N GLU A 395 12.42 4.70 7.72
CA GLU A 395 13.89 4.71 7.77
C GLU A 395 14.49 5.53 6.63
N THR A 396 14.00 6.75 6.42
CA THR A 396 14.40 7.62 5.30
C THR A 396 15.88 7.96 5.24
N THR A 397 16.65 7.67 6.29
CA THR A 397 18.10 7.91 6.35
C THR A 397 18.96 6.73 5.91
N HIS A 398 18.38 5.56 5.73
CA HIS A 398 19.12 4.35 5.41
C HIS A 398 18.83 3.88 3.98
N ALA A 399 19.79 4.10 3.08
CA ALA A 399 19.79 3.41 1.78
C ALA A 399 19.86 1.90 2.04
N SER A 400 18.95 1.13 1.45
CA SER A 400 19.06 -0.32 1.50
C SER A 400 20.37 -0.78 0.85
N LYS A 401 20.91 -1.88 1.30
CA LYS A 401 22.00 -2.55 0.59
C LYS A 401 21.50 -2.96 -0.79
N VAL A 402 22.15 -2.47 -1.81
CA VAL A 402 21.94 -2.81 -3.24
C VAL A 402 22.12 -4.28 -3.48
#